data_e69f7176ecfb67eeb59ac971cbf521c2
#
_entry.id   e69f7176ecfb67eeb59ac971cbf521c2
#
_cell.length_a   1.000
_cell.length_b   1.000
_cell.length_c   1.000
_cell.angle_alpha   90.00
_cell.angle_beta   90.00
_cell.angle_gamma   90.00
#
_symmetry.space_group_name_H-M   'P 1'
#
loop_
_entity.id
_entity.type
_entity.pdbx_description
1 polymer ?
#
loop_
_entity_poly.entity_id
_entity_poly.type
_entity_poly.pdbx_seq_one_letter_code
_entity_poly.pdbx_strand_id
1 'polypeptide(L)'
;MTLFVFEILCILFYGAASALGAFGLRRGHRRAARAAKGVYLTAVAAHSAVIGMESVSTAGTLLSGPNIVMLASWVLAVVTAVGLLVTRRGLAFSTVAAPVVALLILVSQWLRILDPAGADNMAFYHWPLLVPHIVLVFVALACFATSAVSAALDWYQRRLMAARSAKVLELNTPALDTLALISRSAGLAGVAVLIAAMLIGFTHLVALYAAMAQIGTEGNLGYLVPRVALSLVTTAVWSAFCALSFLAPWAASARTRDALAIAGLAAAVLLIAASAG
;
A
#
# COMPACT_ATOMS: atom_id res chain seq x y z
N MET A 1 23.01 9.31 9.69
CA MET A 1 23.71 8.10 9.20
C MET A 1 23.13 6.79 9.72
N THR A 2 22.81 6.66 11.01
CA THR A 2 22.21 5.45 11.61
C THR A 2 20.85 5.08 11.02
N LEU A 3 19.93 6.05 10.85
CA LEU A 3 18.59 5.80 10.30
C LEU A 3 18.63 5.19 8.89
N PHE A 4 19.44 5.78 7.99
CA PHE A 4 19.63 5.29 6.63
C PHE A 4 20.12 3.84 6.57
N VAL A 5 21.01 3.44 7.47
CA VAL A 5 21.47 2.04 7.57
C VAL A 5 20.34 1.11 7.94
N PHE A 6 19.48 1.49 8.89
CA PHE A 6 18.31 0.69 9.28
C PHE A 6 17.29 0.56 8.15
N GLU A 7 17.08 1.60 7.37
CA GLU A 7 16.18 1.57 6.21
C GLU A 7 16.69 0.63 5.11
N ILE A 8 18.00 0.67 4.80
CA ILE A 8 18.62 -0.31 3.88
C ILE A 8 18.47 -1.73 4.41
N LEU A 9 18.67 -1.95 5.69
CA LEU A 9 18.47 -3.28 6.30
C LEU A 9 17.02 -3.75 6.16
N CYS A 10 16.03 -2.86 6.33
CA CYS A 10 14.63 -3.20 6.08
C CYS A 10 14.39 -3.66 4.64
N ILE A 11 14.92 -2.93 3.65
CA ILE A 11 14.80 -3.28 2.23
C ILE A 11 15.41 -4.66 1.97
N LEU A 12 16.61 -4.91 2.50
CA LEU A 12 17.29 -6.19 2.35
C LEU A 12 16.52 -7.34 3.01
N PHE A 13 15.98 -7.13 4.20
CA PHE A 13 15.16 -8.14 4.87
C PHE A 13 13.86 -8.44 4.14
N TYR A 14 13.15 -7.44 3.62
CA TYR A 14 11.96 -7.68 2.80
C TYR A 14 12.31 -8.39 1.49
N GLY A 15 13.42 -8.02 0.84
CA GLY A 15 13.93 -8.72 -0.35
C GLY A 15 14.27 -10.19 -0.05
N ALA A 16 14.98 -10.44 1.04
CA ALA A 16 15.32 -11.79 1.48
C ALA A 16 14.07 -12.61 1.86
N ALA A 17 13.10 -12.01 2.56
CA ALA A 17 11.84 -12.65 2.91
C ALA A 17 11.04 -13.05 1.66
N SER A 18 10.98 -12.17 0.65
CA SER A 18 10.35 -12.46 -0.63
C SER A 18 11.04 -13.61 -1.37
N ALA A 19 12.37 -13.55 -1.50
CA ALA A 19 13.14 -14.60 -2.18
C ALA A 19 13.01 -15.96 -1.51
N LEU A 20 13.15 -16.02 -0.17
CA LEU A 20 12.99 -17.24 0.62
C LEU A 20 11.55 -17.76 0.55
N GLY A 21 10.55 -16.87 0.59
CA GLY A 21 9.14 -17.20 0.45
C GLY A 21 8.83 -17.79 -0.92
N ALA A 22 9.31 -17.17 -2.00
CA ALA A 22 9.16 -17.68 -3.36
C ALA A 22 9.82 -19.06 -3.54
N PHE A 23 11.02 -19.24 -2.98
CA PHE A 23 11.70 -20.52 -2.99
C PHE A 23 10.94 -21.60 -2.20
N GLY A 24 10.45 -21.24 -1.00
CA GLY A 24 9.65 -22.13 -0.14
C GLY A 24 8.34 -22.55 -0.79
N LEU A 25 7.65 -21.61 -1.46
CA LEU A 25 6.39 -21.86 -2.17
C LEU A 25 6.60 -22.73 -3.43
N ARG A 26 7.66 -22.46 -4.21
CA ARG A 26 7.93 -23.17 -5.48
C ARG A 26 8.42 -24.60 -5.29
N ARG A 27 9.17 -24.87 -4.23
CA ARG A 27 9.80 -26.19 -3.99
C ARG A 27 9.22 -26.96 -2.80
N GLY A 28 8.16 -26.45 -2.18
CA GLY A 28 7.58 -27.05 -0.99
C GLY A 28 8.53 -27.11 0.22
N HIS A 29 9.60 -26.29 0.20
CA HIS A 29 10.70 -26.40 1.16
C HIS A 29 10.34 -25.77 2.51
N ARG A 30 9.86 -26.59 3.46
CA ARG A 30 9.35 -26.13 4.77
C ARG A 30 10.35 -25.30 5.58
N ARG A 31 11.66 -25.55 5.46
CA ARG A 31 12.69 -24.75 6.17
C ARG A 31 12.77 -23.34 5.58
N ALA A 32 12.79 -23.20 4.25
CA ALA A 32 12.79 -21.90 3.59
C ALA A 32 11.54 -21.10 3.90
N ALA A 33 10.37 -21.75 3.91
CA ALA A 33 9.09 -21.13 4.29
C ALA A 33 9.10 -20.61 5.74
N ARG A 34 9.66 -21.37 6.69
CA ARG A 34 9.82 -20.92 8.09
C ARG A 34 10.81 -19.77 8.22
N ALA A 35 11.94 -19.85 7.51
CA ALA A 35 12.93 -18.79 7.49
C ALA A 35 12.35 -17.50 6.89
N ALA A 36 11.62 -17.58 5.77
CA ALA A 36 10.92 -16.44 5.18
C ALA A 36 9.99 -15.75 6.16
N LYS A 37 9.20 -16.53 6.91
CA LYS A 37 8.31 -16.01 7.96
C LYS A 37 9.09 -15.27 9.05
N GLY A 38 10.17 -15.85 9.55
CA GLY A 38 11.03 -15.23 10.57
C GLY A 38 11.65 -13.92 10.05
N VAL A 39 12.26 -13.95 8.87
CA VAL A 39 12.89 -12.77 8.25
C VAL A 39 11.87 -11.67 8.00
N TYR A 40 10.65 -12.01 7.55
CA TYR A 40 9.59 -10.99 7.36
C TYR A 40 9.20 -10.31 8.66
N LEU A 41 8.99 -11.08 9.74
CA LEU A 41 8.64 -10.51 11.05
C LEU A 41 9.78 -9.67 11.62
N THR A 42 11.04 -10.08 11.43
CA THR A 42 12.21 -9.27 11.80
C THR A 42 12.26 -7.98 10.99
N ALA A 43 11.95 -8.03 9.69
CA ALA A 43 11.84 -6.83 8.86
C ALA A 43 10.78 -5.85 9.38
N VAL A 44 9.60 -6.35 9.76
CA VAL A 44 8.53 -5.51 10.34
C VAL A 44 8.97 -4.90 11.67
N ALA A 45 9.64 -5.64 12.54
CA ALA A 45 10.15 -5.12 13.80
C ALA A 45 11.21 -4.03 13.58
N ALA A 46 12.17 -4.26 12.66
CA ALA A 46 13.17 -3.26 12.27
C ALA A 46 12.52 -2.01 11.69
N HIS A 47 11.51 -2.19 10.81
CA HIS A 47 10.75 -1.08 10.23
C HIS A 47 9.99 -0.28 11.29
N SER A 48 9.38 -0.96 12.29
CA SER A 48 8.75 -0.30 13.43
C SER A 48 9.76 0.53 14.24
N ALA A 49 10.99 0.05 14.40
CA ALA A 49 12.05 0.80 15.06
C ALA A 49 12.46 2.05 14.26
N VAL A 50 12.50 1.97 12.91
CA VAL A 50 12.74 3.13 12.04
C VAL A 50 11.67 4.20 12.25
N ILE A 51 10.38 3.81 12.19
CA ILE A 51 9.26 4.74 12.45
C ILE A 51 9.37 5.35 13.86
N GLY A 52 9.69 4.53 14.87
CA GLY A 52 9.88 5.00 16.23
C GLY A 52 11.03 6.03 16.37
N MET A 53 12.16 5.78 15.74
CA MET A 53 13.29 6.71 15.72
C MET A 53 12.95 8.04 15.02
N GLU A 54 12.22 8.00 13.91
CA GLU A 54 11.75 9.19 13.21
C GLU A 54 10.76 10.00 14.05
N SER A 55 9.84 9.33 14.76
CA SER A 55 8.84 10.00 15.60
C SER A 55 9.44 10.80 16.75
N VAL A 56 10.62 10.40 17.24
CA VAL A 56 11.30 11.03 18.36
C VAL A 56 12.30 12.11 17.91
N SER A 57 12.78 12.04 16.66
CA SER A 57 13.86 12.91 16.18
C SER A 57 13.44 14.38 16.09
N THR A 58 12.24 14.67 15.59
CA THR A 58 11.72 16.05 15.47
C THR A 58 10.19 16.01 15.48
N ALA A 59 9.56 16.87 16.29
CA ALA A 59 8.10 16.94 16.32
C ALA A 59 7.56 17.34 14.92
N GLY A 60 6.60 16.56 14.41
CA GLY A 60 5.95 16.85 13.13
C GLY A 60 6.57 16.19 11.90
N THR A 61 7.79 15.68 11.96
CA THR A 61 8.46 15.06 10.79
C THR A 61 7.76 13.84 10.23
N LEU A 62 7.01 13.10 11.06
CA LEU A 62 6.25 11.93 10.61
C LEU A 62 5.22 12.24 9.51
N LEU A 63 4.76 13.47 9.42
CA LEU A 63 3.78 13.92 8.43
C LEU A 63 4.43 14.62 7.23
N SER A 64 5.76 14.64 7.14
CA SER A 64 6.43 15.05 5.90
C SER A 64 6.13 14.06 4.78
N GLY A 65 6.16 14.53 3.54
CA GLY A 65 5.84 13.72 2.39
C GLY A 65 6.57 12.38 2.34
N PRO A 66 7.92 12.34 2.42
CA PRO A 66 8.66 11.09 2.44
C PRO A 66 8.25 10.16 3.58
N ASN A 67 7.98 10.69 4.77
CA ASN A 67 7.59 9.91 5.93
C ASN A 67 6.16 9.37 5.85
N ILE A 68 5.26 10.06 5.15
CA ILE A 68 3.94 9.51 4.80
C ILE A 68 4.08 8.24 3.98
N VAL A 69 4.97 8.20 2.97
CA VAL A 69 5.23 7.00 2.17
C VAL A 69 5.85 5.89 3.04
N MET A 70 6.78 6.23 3.93
CA MET A 70 7.37 5.30 4.88
C MET A 70 6.32 4.70 5.81
N LEU A 71 5.42 5.52 6.36
CA LEU A 71 4.30 5.08 7.20
C LEU A 71 3.33 4.16 6.43
N ALA A 72 3.02 4.50 5.18
CA ALA A 72 2.17 3.68 4.31
C ALA A 72 2.78 2.29 4.09
N SER A 73 4.10 2.23 3.83
CA SER A 73 4.83 0.98 3.68
C SER A 73 4.81 0.14 4.96
N TRP A 74 4.94 0.78 6.12
CA TRP A 74 4.88 0.13 7.43
C TRP A 74 3.48 -0.44 7.71
N VAL A 75 2.40 0.32 7.47
CA VAL A 75 1.03 -0.18 7.64
C VAL A 75 0.78 -1.40 6.77
N LEU A 76 1.20 -1.38 5.50
CA LEU A 76 1.11 -2.54 4.60
C LEU A 76 1.88 -3.74 5.16
N ALA A 77 3.10 -3.51 5.67
CA ALA A 77 3.92 -4.55 6.26
C ALA A 77 3.27 -5.19 7.50
N VAL A 78 2.70 -4.36 8.40
CA VAL A 78 2.00 -4.82 9.61
C VAL A 78 0.74 -5.61 9.27
N VAL A 79 -0.11 -5.10 8.36
CA VAL A 79 -1.33 -5.83 7.92
C VAL A 79 -0.96 -7.18 7.32
N THR A 80 0.10 -7.22 6.50
CA THR A 80 0.59 -8.48 5.93
C THR A 80 1.17 -9.41 6.99
N ALA A 81 1.87 -8.89 8.01
CA ALA A 81 2.39 -9.67 9.13
C ALA A 81 1.25 -10.31 9.94
N VAL A 82 0.18 -9.55 10.22
CA VAL A 82 -1.03 -10.09 10.86
C VAL A 82 -1.62 -11.22 10.01
N GLY A 83 -1.77 -11.02 8.71
CA GLY A 83 -2.20 -12.06 7.78
C GLY A 83 -1.30 -13.31 7.80
N LEU A 84 0.02 -13.11 7.88
CA LEU A 84 1.02 -14.18 7.97
C LEU A 84 0.92 -14.97 9.29
N LEU A 85 0.52 -14.34 10.39
CA LEU A 85 0.36 -14.96 11.70
C LEU A 85 -0.98 -15.69 11.83
N VAL A 86 -2.05 -15.08 11.33
CA VAL A 86 -3.43 -15.57 11.50
C VAL A 86 -3.76 -16.67 10.50
N THR A 87 -3.25 -16.59 9.27
CA THR A 87 -3.61 -17.52 8.19
C THR A 87 -2.52 -18.54 7.92
N ARG A 88 -2.91 -19.82 7.76
CA ARG A 88 -1.97 -20.90 7.39
C ARG A 88 -1.28 -20.64 6.03
N ARG A 89 -1.91 -19.87 5.16
CA ARG A 89 -1.44 -19.55 3.79
C ARG A 89 -0.89 -18.12 3.65
N GLY A 90 -0.69 -17.41 4.75
CA GLY A 90 -0.20 -16.03 4.78
C GLY A 90 1.18 -15.83 4.15
N LEU A 91 1.98 -16.91 4.03
CA LEU A 91 3.29 -16.85 3.37
C LEU A 91 3.19 -16.40 1.91
N ALA A 92 2.17 -16.81 1.17
CA ALA A 92 2.01 -16.38 -0.21
C ALA A 92 1.79 -14.86 -0.31
N PHE A 93 0.97 -14.31 0.58
CA PHE A 93 0.72 -12.86 0.65
C PHE A 93 1.97 -12.09 1.04
N SER A 94 2.69 -12.51 2.09
CA SER A 94 3.92 -11.84 2.50
C SER A 94 5.01 -11.89 1.44
N THR A 95 5.10 -12.98 0.67
CA THR A 95 6.06 -13.12 -0.42
C THR A 95 5.84 -12.09 -1.54
N VAL A 96 4.58 -11.76 -1.85
CA VAL A 96 4.24 -10.78 -2.89
C VAL A 96 4.19 -9.36 -2.33
N ALA A 97 3.77 -9.17 -1.08
CA ALA A 97 3.72 -7.85 -0.46
C ALA A 97 5.11 -7.31 -0.08
N ALA A 98 6.06 -8.18 0.29
CA ALA A 98 7.40 -7.76 0.69
C ALA A 98 8.14 -6.88 -0.35
N PRO A 99 8.18 -7.21 -1.65
CA PRO A 99 8.81 -6.33 -2.63
C PRO A 99 8.06 -5.00 -2.81
N VAL A 100 6.74 -4.97 -2.60
CA VAL A 100 5.97 -3.72 -2.65
C VAL A 100 6.34 -2.83 -1.47
N VAL A 101 6.46 -3.38 -0.26
CA VAL A 101 6.94 -2.66 0.93
C VAL A 101 8.36 -2.12 0.70
N ALA A 102 9.28 -2.95 0.20
CA ALA A 102 10.64 -2.54 -0.11
C ALA A 102 10.68 -1.39 -1.14
N LEU A 103 9.85 -1.47 -2.18
CA LEU A 103 9.71 -0.42 -3.19
C LEU A 103 9.20 0.90 -2.57
N LEU A 104 8.20 0.85 -1.70
CA LEU A 104 7.70 2.05 -1.03
C LEU A 104 8.76 2.69 -0.12
N ILE A 105 9.58 1.89 0.58
CA ILE A 105 10.72 2.41 1.34
C ILE A 105 11.72 3.10 0.40
N LEU A 106 12.03 2.51 -0.75
CA LEU A 106 12.91 3.13 -1.76
C LEU A 106 12.33 4.45 -2.30
N VAL A 107 11.02 4.50 -2.56
CA VAL A 107 10.32 5.73 -2.99
C VAL A 107 10.42 6.79 -1.90
N SER A 108 10.23 6.44 -0.64
CA SER A 108 10.41 7.36 0.49
C SER A 108 11.82 7.96 0.51
N GLN A 109 12.86 7.12 0.34
CA GLN A 109 14.25 7.60 0.26
C GLN A 109 14.48 8.52 -0.93
N TRP A 110 13.95 8.17 -2.08
CA TRP A 110 14.05 8.98 -3.30
C TRP A 110 13.43 10.38 -3.09
N LEU A 111 12.26 10.44 -2.48
CA LEU A 111 11.59 11.70 -2.17
C LEU A 111 12.41 12.56 -1.20
N ARG A 112 13.08 11.97 -0.20
CA ARG A 112 13.98 12.71 0.70
C ARG A 112 15.19 13.31 -0.01
N ILE A 113 15.67 12.66 -1.08
CA ILE A 113 16.78 13.19 -1.89
C ILE A 113 16.30 14.37 -2.74
N LEU A 114 15.07 14.32 -3.25
CA LEU A 114 14.50 15.37 -4.10
C LEU A 114 14.07 16.60 -3.31
N ASP A 115 13.56 16.41 -2.08
CA ASP A 115 13.14 17.48 -1.19
C ASP A 115 13.76 17.32 0.20
N PRO A 116 15.05 17.68 0.38
CA PRO A 116 15.75 17.53 1.65
C PRO A 116 15.27 18.50 2.73
N ALA A 117 14.61 19.60 2.36
CA ALA A 117 14.14 20.60 3.32
C ALA A 117 12.81 20.24 3.98
N GLY A 118 12.05 19.31 3.37
CA GLY A 118 10.70 18.92 3.79
C GLY A 118 9.83 20.16 4.05
N ALA A 119 8.94 20.50 3.16
CA ALA A 119 8.08 21.67 3.33
C ALA A 119 7.42 21.60 4.72
N ASP A 120 7.79 22.54 5.61
CA ASP A 120 7.19 22.72 6.92
C ASP A 120 5.74 23.22 6.74
N ASN A 121 4.85 22.34 6.36
CA ASN A 121 3.43 22.62 6.24
C ASN A 121 2.76 22.65 7.62
N MET A 122 3.27 23.52 8.49
CA MET A 122 2.75 23.75 9.84
C MET A 122 1.24 24.03 9.87
N ALA A 123 0.66 24.60 8.81
CA ALA A 123 -0.77 24.88 8.70
C ALA A 123 -1.64 23.62 8.75
N PHE A 124 -1.13 22.48 8.29
CA PHE A 124 -1.88 21.21 8.32
C PHE A 124 -1.99 20.61 9.73
N TYR A 125 -1.06 20.89 10.63
CA TYR A 125 -1.04 20.30 11.99
C TYR A 125 -2.19 20.79 12.87
N HIS A 126 -2.80 21.93 12.55
CA HIS A 126 -3.93 22.48 13.29
C HIS A 126 -5.29 21.90 12.85
N TRP A 127 -5.32 21.07 11.83
CA TRP A 127 -6.56 20.45 11.39
C TRP A 127 -6.91 19.21 12.25
N PRO A 128 -7.99 19.25 13.04
CA PRO A 128 -8.29 18.18 14.00
C PRO A 128 -8.63 16.83 13.35
N LEU A 129 -9.04 16.83 12.07
CA LEU A 129 -9.38 15.63 11.33
C LEU A 129 -8.20 15.08 10.49
N LEU A 130 -7.00 15.68 10.59
CA LEU A 130 -5.82 15.26 9.85
C LEU A 130 -5.45 13.79 10.17
N VAL A 131 -5.38 13.44 11.45
CA VAL A 131 -5.00 12.08 11.87
C VAL A 131 -6.02 11.05 11.40
N PRO A 132 -7.34 11.21 11.63
CA PRO A 132 -8.35 10.32 11.06
C PRO A 132 -8.26 10.20 9.54
N HIS A 133 -8.06 11.31 8.82
CA HIS A 133 -7.92 11.31 7.37
C HIS A 133 -6.73 10.43 6.92
N ILE A 134 -5.55 10.63 7.48
CA ILE A 134 -4.33 9.88 7.16
C ILE A 134 -4.51 8.39 7.48
N VAL A 135 -5.07 8.06 8.64
CA VAL A 135 -5.34 6.66 9.02
C VAL A 135 -6.26 5.98 8.02
N LEU A 136 -7.35 6.64 7.60
CA LEU A 136 -8.27 6.08 6.61
C LEU A 136 -7.59 5.89 5.24
N VAL A 137 -6.77 6.84 4.79
CA VAL A 137 -5.99 6.69 3.55
C VAL A 137 -5.09 5.45 3.62
N PHE A 138 -4.39 5.23 4.74
CA PHE A 138 -3.52 4.07 4.91
C PHE A 138 -4.29 2.75 4.99
N VAL A 139 -5.43 2.73 5.65
CA VAL A 139 -6.30 1.55 5.68
C VAL A 139 -6.82 1.23 4.28
N ALA A 140 -7.22 2.24 3.51
CA ALA A 140 -7.62 2.06 2.11
C ALA A 140 -6.48 1.48 1.27
N LEU A 141 -5.26 2.02 1.41
CA LEU A 141 -4.07 1.51 0.72
C LEU A 141 -3.79 0.04 1.07
N ALA A 142 -3.85 -0.32 2.36
CA ALA A 142 -3.65 -1.70 2.81
C ALA A 142 -4.70 -2.65 2.20
N CYS A 143 -5.94 -2.22 2.10
CA CYS A 143 -7.02 -2.95 1.43
C CYS A 143 -6.72 -3.11 -0.07
N PHE A 144 -6.31 -2.06 -0.76
CA PHE A 144 -5.95 -2.11 -2.18
C PHE A 144 -4.75 -3.01 -2.45
N ALA A 145 -3.71 -2.91 -1.62
CA ALA A 145 -2.55 -3.79 -1.72
C ALA A 145 -2.95 -5.27 -1.50
N THR A 146 -3.80 -5.56 -0.53
CA THR A 146 -4.32 -6.91 -0.28
C THR A 146 -5.11 -7.43 -1.48
N SER A 147 -5.96 -6.59 -2.08
CA SER A 147 -6.71 -6.90 -3.30
C SER A 147 -5.77 -7.20 -4.47
N ALA A 148 -4.82 -6.32 -4.76
CA ALA A 148 -3.87 -6.46 -5.86
C ALA A 148 -2.94 -7.67 -5.69
N VAL A 149 -2.46 -7.94 -4.47
CA VAL A 149 -1.64 -9.13 -4.16
C VAL A 149 -2.44 -10.40 -4.41
N SER A 150 -3.72 -10.44 -4.00
CA SER A 150 -4.61 -11.58 -4.24
C SER A 150 -4.86 -11.78 -5.74
N ALA A 151 -5.08 -10.70 -6.49
CA ALA A 151 -5.23 -10.72 -7.94
C ALA A 151 -3.96 -11.21 -8.65
N ALA A 152 -2.79 -10.75 -8.23
CA ALA A 152 -1.51 -11.20 -8.79
C ALA A 152 -1.26 -12.70 -8.54
N LEU A 153 -1.62 -13.21 -7.36
CA LEU A 153 -1.55 -14.66 -7.06
C LEU A 153 -2.55 -15.45 -7.88
N ASP A 154 -3.78 -14.97 -8.06
CA ASP A 154 -4.81 -15.59 -8.91
C ASP A 154 -4.34 -15.66 -10.37
N TRP A 155 -3.85 -14.55 -10.91
CA TRP A 155 -3.29 -14.48 -12.27
C TRP A 155 -2.11 -15.44 -12.45
N TYR A 156 -1.19 -15.51 -11.48
CA TYR A 156 -0.05 -16.42 -11.53
C TYR A 156 -0.48 -17.89 -11.53
N GLN A 157 -1.44 -18.29 -10.68
CA GLN A 157 -1.98 -19.65 -10.65
C GLN A 157 -2.68 -20.02 -11.97
N ARG A 158 -3.52 -19.12 -12.50
CA ARG A 158 -4.19 -19.35 -13.81
C ARG A 158 -3.18 -19.51 -14.94
N ARG A 159 -2.09 -18.74 -14.93
CA ARG A 159 -1.01 -18.87 -15.91
C ARG A 159 -0.33 -20.26 -15.84
N LEU A 160 -0.07 -20.76 -14.64
CA LEU A 160 0.52 -22.09 -14.45
C LEU A 160 -0.44 -23.21 -14.88
N MET A 161 -1.72 -23.08 -14.60
CA MET A 161 -2.73 -24.04 -15.05
C MET A 161 -2.86 -24.05 -16.58
N ALA A 162 -2.88 -22.88 -17.21
CA ALA A 162 -2.93 -22.78 -18.67
C ALA A 162 -1.69 -23.40 -19.33
N ALA A 163 -0.54 -23.32 -18.68
CA ALA A 163 0.70 -23.97 -19.11
C ALA A 163 0.77 -25.48 -18.75
N ARG A 164 -0.31 -26.05 -18.18
CA ARG A 164 -0.38 -27.46 -17.71
C ARG A 164 0.82 -27.83 -16.82
N SER A 165 1.33 -26.90 -16.04
CA SER A 165 2.51 -27.10 -15.21
C SER A 165 2.17 -27.87 -13.94
N ALA A 166 2.87 -28.98 -13.68
CA ALA A 166 2.74 -29.73 -12.42
C ALA A 166 3.07 -28.85 -11.18
N LYS A 167 3.73 -27.72 -11.36
CA LYS A 167 4.03 -26.75 -10.29
C LYS A 167 2.79 -26.21 -9.59
N VAL A 168 1.61 -26.24 -10.25
CA VAL A 168 0.33 -25.86 -9.62
C VAL A 168 0.03 -26.73 -8.39
N LEU A 169 0.33 -28.02 -8.45
CA LEU A 169 0.08 -28.97 -7.37
C LEU A 169 1.04 -28.80 -6.18
N GLU A 170 2.22 -28.21 -6.45
CA GLU A 170 3.24 -27.96 -5.44
C GLU A 170 3.05 -26.60 -4.74
N LEU A 171 2.23 -25.70 -5.33
CA LEU A 171 1.99 -24.38 -4.77
C LEU A 171 1.11 -24.47 -3.52
N ASN A 172 1.67 -24.04 -2.39
CA ASN A 172 0.91 -23.89 -1.15
C ASN A 172 0.22 -22.51 -1.08
N THR A 173 -0.58 -22.18 -2.09
CA THR A 173 -1.33 -20.93 -2.21
C THR A 173 -2.83 -21.17 -1.93
N PRO A 174 -3.60 -20.12 -1.56
CA PRO A 174 -5.04 -20.23 -1.42
C PRO A 174 -5.72 -20.69 -2.73
N ALA A 175 -6.88 -21.29 -2.63
CA ALA A 175 -7.67 -21.64 -3.81
C ALA A 175 -8.07 -20.38 -4.61
N LEU A 176 -8.25 -20.51 -5.93
CA LEU A 176 -8.60 -19.39 -6.81
C LEU A 176 -9.85 -18.64 -6.34
N ASP A 177 -10.90 -19.38 -5.94
CA ASP A 177 -12.13 -18.76 -5.45
C ASP A 177 -11.90 -17.95 -4.16
N THR A 178 -11.01 -18.43 -3.28
CA THR A 178 -10.62 -17.71 -2.08
C THR A 178 -9.83 -16.43 -2.43
N LEU A 179 -8.90 -16.50 -3.38
CA LEU A 179 -8.15 -15.35 -3.85
C LEU A 179 -9.07 -14.30 -4.50
N ALA A 180 -9.99 -14.77 -5.35
CA ALA A 180 -10.99 -13.90 -5.97
C ALA A 180 -11.90 -13.23 -4.93
N LEU A 181 -12.33 -13.97 -3.90
CA LEU A 181 -13.16 -13.42 -2.82
C LEU A 181 -12.38 -12.37 -2.02
N ILE A 182 -11.14 -12.66 -1.62
CA ILE A 182 -10.30 -11.71 -0.87
C ILE A 182 -10.05 -10.46 -1.72
N SER A 183 -9.70 -10.63 -3.00
CA SER A 183 -9.47 -9.50 -3.90
C SER A 183 -10.69 -8.58 -3.98
N ARG A 184 -11.88 -9.14 -4.18
CA ARG A 184 -13.13 -8.36 -4.30
C ARG A 184 -13.52 -7.68 -2.98
N SER A 185 -13.50 -8.41 -1.87
CA SER A 185 -13.90 -7.87 -0.56
C SER A 185 -12.93 -6.79 -0.08
N ALA A 186 -11.62 -7.01 -0.23
CA ALA A 186 -10.62 -6.01 0.10
C ALA A 186 -10.72 -4.77 -0.80
N GLY A 187 -10.92 -4.94 -2.12
CA GLY A 187 -11.15 -3.83 -3.04
C GLY A 187 -12.36 -2.98 -2.66
N LEU A 188 -13.49 -3.62 -2.34
CA LEU A 188 -14.72 -2.92 -1.92
C LEU A 188 -14.51 -2.16 -0.60
N ALA A 189 -13.89 -2.80 0.40
CA ALA A 189 -13.58 -2.15 1.67
C ALA A 189 -12.65 -0.95 1.45
N GLY A 190 -11.62 -1.10 0.61
CA GLY A 190 -10.70 -0.02 0.27
C GLY A 190 -11.39 1.18 -0.38
N VAL A 191 -12.32 0.94 -1.32
CA VAL A 191 -13.13 2.03 -1.94
C VAL A 191 -13.97 2.75 -0.91
N ALA A 192 -14.69 2.03 -0.06
CA ALA A 192 -15.54 2.64 0.97
C ALA A 192 -14.73 3.52 1.93
N VAL A 193 -13.56 3.01 2.38
CA VAL A 193 -12.66 3.74 3.29
C VAL A 193 -12.02 4.93 2.58
N LEU A 194 -11.63 4.80 1.30
CA LEU A 194 -11.06 5.92 0.53
C LEU A 194 -12.09 7.04 0.33
N ILE A 195 -13.33 6.70 0.02
CA ILE A 195 -14.42 7.69 -0.09
C ILE A 195 -14.61 8.43 1.25
N ALA A 196 -14.61 7.72 2.37
CA ALA A 196 -14.69 8.34 3.69
C ALA A 196 -13.50 9.28 3.95
N ALA A 197 -12.28 8.86 3.60
CA ALA A 197 -11.10 9.71 3.69
C ALA A 197 -11.22 10.96 2.81
N MET A 198 -11.69 10.81 1.56
CA MET A 198 -11.89 11.94 0.65
C MET A 198 -12.93 12.93 1.16
N LEU A 199 -14.05 12.45 1.72
CA LEU A 199 -15.06 13.32 2.32
C LEU A 199 -14.47 14.17 3.46
N ILE A 200 -13.67 13.55 4.34
CA ILE A 200 -12.96 14.27 5.40
C ILE A 200 -11.97 15.28 4.79
N GLY A 201 -11.16 14.88 3.81
CA GLY A 201 -10.21 15.77 3.13
C GLY A 201 -10.90 16.95 2.43
N PHE A 202 -12.07 16.73 1.85
CA PHE A 202 -12.85 17.77 1.21
C PHE A 202 -13.34 18.83 2.19
N THR A 203 -13.72 18.48 3.42
CA THR A 203 -14.10 19.47 4.45
C THR A 203 -12.95 20.42 4.76
N HIS A 204 -11.71 19.91 4.77
CA HIS A 204 -10.51 20.74 4.96
C HIS A 204 -10.27 21.67 3.77
N LEU A 205 -10.41 21.16 2.55
CA LEU A 205 -10.25 21.95 1.33
C LEU A 205 -11.25 23.13 1.30
N VAL A 206 -12.51 22.90 1.64
CA VAL A 206 -13.53 23.94 1.70
C VAL A 206 -13.19 24.98 2.77
N ALA A 207 -12.75 24.55 3.95
CA ALA A 207 -12.37 25.46 5.03
C ALA A 207 -11.14 26.32 4.64
N LEU A 208 -10.14 25.72 3.96
CA LEU A 208 -8.98 26.43 3.47
C LEU A 208 -9.35 27.48 2.42
N TYR A 209 -10.21 27.12 1.49
CA TYR A 209 -10.72 28.04 0.45
C TYR A 209 -11.45 29.23 1.05
N ALA A 210 -12.32 28.99 2.03
CA ALA A 210 -13.05 30.04 2.74
C ALA A 210 -12.11 30.98 3.51
N ALA A 211 -11.07 30.45 4.15
CA ALA A 211 -10.07 31.24 4.86
C ALA A 211 -9.24 32.12 3.91
N MET A 212 -8.82 31.60 2.76
CA MET A 212 -8.08 32.35 1.73
C MET A 212 -8.91 33.50 1.14
N ALA A 213 -10.17 33.23 0.85
CA ALA A 213 -11.10 34.26 0.33
C ALA A 213 -11.27 35.44 1.30
N GLN A 214 -11.23 35.18 2.62
CA GLN A 214 -11.31 36.23 3.65
C GLN A 214 -10.06 37.11 3.72
N ILE A 215 -8.87 36.53 3.45
CA ILE A 215 -7.60 37.24 3.56
C ILE A 215 -7.25 38.01 2.26
N GLY A 216 -8.03 37.79 1.18
CA GLY A 216 -7.79 38.46 -0.10
C GLY A 216 -6.49 38.01 -0.82
N THR A 217 -5.91 36.91 -0.36
CA THR A 217 -4.74 36.30 -1.00
C THR A 217 -5.20 35.26 -2.00
N GLU A 218 -4.91 35.46 -3.30
CA GLU A 218 -4.99 34.40 -4.31
C GLU A 218 -3.89 33.37 -4.01
N GLY A 219 -4.13 32.52 -3.03
CA GLY A 219 -3.22 31.43 -2.71
C GLY A 219 -3.07 30.50 -3.91
N ASN A 220 -1.84 30.18 -4.28
CA ASN A 220 -1.59 29.20 -5.35
C ASN A 220 -1.97 27.81 -4.87
N LEU A 221 -3.20 27.39 -5.17
CA LEU A 221 -3.71 26.04 -4.88
C LEU A 221 -3.27 25.01 -5.95
N GLY A 222 -2.40 25.40 -6.87
CA GLY A 222 -1.92 24.54 -7.96
C GLY A 222 -1.33 23.22 -7.48
N TYR A 223 -0.73 23.19 -6.29
CA TYR A 223 -0.19 21.96 -5.70
C TYR A 223 -1.27 20.95 -5.26
N LEU A 224 -2.52 21.39 -5.05
CA LEU A 224 -3.64 20.51 -4.71
C LEU A 224 -4.25 19.81 -5.91
N VAL A 225 -4.16 20.42 -7.11
CA VAL A 225 -4.77 19.89 -8.33
C VAL A 225 -4.29 18.47 -8.65
N PRO A 226 -2.99 18.15 -8.68
CA PRO A 226 -2.55 16.79 -8.97
C PRO A 226 -2.99 15.79 -7.88
N ARG A 227 -3.05 16.21 -6.62
CA ARG A 227 -3.50 15.33 -5.50
C ARG A 227 -4.98 14.99 -5.64
N VAL A 228 -5.82 15.98 -5.90
CA VAL A 228 -7.26 15.77 -6.13
C VAL A 228 -7.49 14.94 -7.40
N ALA A 229 -6.81 15.23 -8.49
CA ALA A 229 -6.94 14.48 -9.74
C ALA A 229 -6.55 13.01 -9.55
N LEU A 230 -5.41 12.73 -8.90
CA LEU A 230 -4.96 11.35 -8.65
C LEU A 230 -5.88 10.59 -7.69
N SER A 231 -6.45 11.27 -6.68
CA SER A 231 -7.43 10.64 -5.78
C SER A 231 -8.71 10.27 -6.52
N LEU A 232 -9.18 11.11 -7.43
CA LEU A 232 -10.33 10.82 -8.29
C LEU A 232 -10.04 9.67 -9.25
N VAL A 233 -8.87 9.67 -9.89
CA VAL A 233 -8.43 8.57 -10.79
C VAL A 233 -8.35 7.26 -10.00
N THR A 234 -7.72 7.26 -8.83
CA THR A 234 -7.62 6.06 -7.98
C THR A 234 -9.00 5.54 -7.60
N THR A 235 -9.90 6.44 -7.17
CA THR A 235 -11.28 6.10 -6.83
C THR A 235 -12.04 5.55 -8.04
N ALA A 236 -11.88 6.14 -9.22
CA ALA A 236 -12.53 5.69 -10.45
C ALA A 236 -12.07 4.28 -10.85
N VAL A 237 -10.76 4.01 -10.84
CA VAL A 237 -10.20 2.70 -11.18
C VAL A 237 -10.71 1.62 -10.23
N TRP A 238 -10.69 1.88 -8.92
CA TRP A 238 -11.17 0.92 -7.92
C TRP A 238 -12.69 0.76 -7.93
N SER A 239 -13.45 1.82 -8.22
CA SER A 239 -14.89 1.74 -8.41
C SER A 239 -15.25 0.91 -9.64
N ALA A 240 -14.51 1.07 -10.76
CA ALA A 240 -14.66 0.23 -11.94
C ALA A 240 -14.34 -1.24 -11.64
N PHE A 241 -13.27 -1.52 -10.89
CA PHE A 241 -12.96 -2.87 -10.42
C PHE A 241 -14.10 -3.47 -9.59
N CYS A 242 -14.67 -2.72 -8.65
CA CYS A 242 -15.80 -3.17 -7.83
C CYS A 242 -17.05 -3.39 -8.68
N ALA A 243 -17.38 -2.47 -9.58
CA ALA A 243 -18.53 -2.58 -10.46
C ALA A 243 -18.45 -3.85 -11.34
N LEU A 244 -17.29 -4.10 -11.95
CA LEU A 244 -17.06 -5.30 -12.77
C LEU A 244 -16.99 -6.59 -11.94
N SER A 245 -16.66 -6.49 -10.65
CA SER A 245 -16.55 -7.65 -9.78
C SER A 245 -17.87 -8.07 -9.15
N PHE A 246 -18.79 -7.13 -8.88
CA PHE A 246 -20.04 -7.37 -8.15
C PHE A 246 -21.28 -7.13 -9.00
N LEU A 247 -21.33 -6.04 -9.79
CA LEU A 247 -22.53 -5.66 -10.54
C LEU A 247 -22.58 -6.29 -11.93
N ALA A 248 -21.44 -6.42 -12.59
CA ALA A 248 -21.36 -6.97 -13.94
C ALA A 248 -20.25 -8.02 -14.09
N PRO A 249 -20.26 -9.12 -13.30
CA PRO A 249 -19.18 -10.11 -13.33
C PRO A 249 -19.03 -10.80 -14.71
N TRP A 250 -20.08 -10.78 -15.53
CA TRP A 250 -20.08 -11.31 -16.91
C TRP A 250 -19.41 -10.36 -17.92
N ALA A 251 -19.35 -9.05 -17.61
CA ALA A 251 -18.83 -8.03 -18.55
C ALA A 251 -17.30 -8.01 -18.66
N ALA A 252 -16.61 -8.63 -17.71
CA ALA A 252 -15.16 -8.65 -17.71
C ALA A 252 -14.59 -10.03 -17.38
N SER A 253 -13.52 -10.39 -18.08
CA SER A 253 -12.77 -11.63 -17.77
C SER A 253 -12.07 -11.51 -16.41
N ALA A 254 -11.71 -12.65 -15.81
CA ALA A 254 -10.90 -12.66 -14.59
C ALA A 254 -9.59 -11.89 -14.80
N ARG A 255 -8.94 -12.03 -15.96
CA ARG A 255 -7.71 -11.30 -16.30
C ARG A 255 -7.89 -9.78 -16.30
N THR A 256 -9.03 -9.29 -16.81
CA THR A 256 -9.34 -7.85 -16.83
C THR A 256 -9.50 -7.32 -15.40
N ARG A 257 -10.19 -8.05 -14.54
CA ARG A 257 -10.34 -7.67 -13.13
C ARG A 257 -9.01 -7.66 -12.38
N ASP A 258 -8.18 -8.69 -12.58
CA ASP A 258 -6.85 -8.78 -11.96
C ASP A 258 -5.95 -7.63 -12.43
N ALA A 259 -5.99 -7.29 -13.73
CA ALA A 259 -5.25 -6.15 -14.27
C ALA A 259 -5.71 -4.82 -13.68
N LEU A 260 -7.03 -4.63 -13.49
CA LEU A 260 -7.57 -3.43 -12.85
C LEU A 260 -7.14 -3.30 -11.38
N ALA A 261 -7.11 -4.40 -10.62
CA ALA A 261 -6.65 -4.39 -9.23
C ALA A 261 -5.16 -4.00 -9.15
N ILE A 262 -4.32 -4.53 -10.04
CA ILE A 262 -2.89 -4.20 -10.10
C ILE A 262 -2.68 -2.75 -10.55
N ALA A 263 -3.39 -2.29 -11.58
CA ALA A 263 -3.33 -0.90 -12.05
C ALA A 263 -3.84 0.07 -10.98
N GLY A 264 -4.90 -0.31 -10.24
CA GLY A 264 -5.44 0.46 -9.13
C GLY A 264 -4.43 0.63 -7.99
N LEU A 265 -3.64 -0.40 -7.67
CA LEU A 265 -2.55 -0.27 -6.70
C LEU A 265 -1.48 0.69 -7.21
N ALA A 266 -1.10 0.61 -8.48
CA ALA A 266 -0.14 1.55 -9.06
C ALA A 266 -0.64 3.01 -8.98
N ALA A 267 -1.93 3.25 -9.27
CA ALA A 267 -2.55 4.57 -9.14
C ALA A 267 -2.54 5.04 -7.67
N ALA A 268 -2.83 4.16 -6.70
CA ALA A 268 -2.79 4.50 -5.28
C ALA A 268 -1.37 4.83 -4.79
N VAL A 269 -0.35 4.13 -5.28
CA VAL A 269 1.07 4.43 -4.98
C VAL A 269 1.46 5.79 -5.57
N LEU A 270 1.05 6.09 -6.81
CA LEU A 270 1.29 7.39 -7.43
C LEU A 270 0.59 8.53 -6.68
N LEU A 271 -0.63 8.30 -6.17
CA LEU A 271 -1.34 9.27 -5.34
C LEU A 271 -0.54 9.61 -4.08
N ILE A 272 0.01 8.59 -3.40
CA ILE A 272 0.83 8.80 -2.21
C ILE A 272 2.11 9.54 -2.56
N ALA A 273 2.80 9.14 -3.63
CA ALA A 273 4.01 9.81 -4.08
C ALA A 273 3.77 11.29 -4.42
N ALA A 274 2.66 11.60 -5.11
CA ALA A 274 2.27 12.98 -5.42
C ALA A 274 1.80 13.78 -4.18
N SER A 275 1.34 13.09 -3.14
CA SER A 275 0.99 13.74 -1.86
C SER A 275 2.21 14.07 -1.02
N ALA A 276 3.34 13.48 -1.36
CA ALA A 276 4.61 13.60 -0.65
C ALA A 276 5.50 14.75 -1.18
N GLY A 277 5.29 15.23 -2.39
CA GLY A 277 5.93 16.42 -2.99
C GLY A 277 4.99 17.60 -2.98
#